data_d80702232bc27fe2ce54f955a82b76ab
#
_entry.id   d80702232bc27fe2ce54f955a82b76ab
#
_cell.length_a   1.000
_cell.length_b   1.000
_cell.length_c   1.000
_cell.angle_alpha   90.00
_cell.angle_beta   90.00
_cell.angle_gamma   90.00
#
_symmetry.space_group_name_H-M   'P 1'
#
loop_
_entity.id
_entity.type
_entity.pdbx_description
1 polymer ?
#
loop_
_entity_poly.entity_id
_entity_poly.type
_entity_poly.pdbx_seq_one_letter_code
_entity_poly.pdbx_strand_id
1 'polypeptide(L)'
;MPKKRYTPEEIIQHLRTVELDIGKGLAVLDACRKLGITEQTYYRWKREYGGLRVDQAKRLKGLEQENLRLKRIVADQALDLSILKEVAAGNF
;
A
#
# COMPACT_ATOMS: atom_id res chain seq x y z
N MET A 1 -10.44 10.41 16.91
CA MET A 1 -9.61 9.23 16.93
C MET A 1 -8.54 9.29 15.85
N PRO A 2 -7.33 8.83 16.12
CA PRO A 2 -6.34 8.78 15.07
C PRO A 2 -6.80 7.81 13.98
N LYS A 3 -6.58 8.21 12.74
CA LYS A 3 -6.91 7.41 11.58
C LYS A 3 -5.90 6.27 11.46
N LYS A 4 -6.36 5.02 11.48
CA LYS A 4 -5.49 3.84 11.43
C LYS A 4 -5.00 3.49 10.03
N ARG A 5 -5.72 3.92 9.01
CA ARG A 5 -5.38 3.64 7.62
C ARG A 5 -5.36 4.92 6.81
N TYR A 6 -4.38 5.03 5.96
CA TYR A 6 -4.18 6.17 5.08
C TYR A 6 -4.15 5.70 3.63
N THR A 7 -4.75 6.46 2.74
CA THR A 7 -4.60 6.19 1.31
C THR A 7 -3.19 6.58 0.86
N PRO A 8 -2.67 6.00 -0.24
CA PRO A 8 -1.38 6.40 -0.78
C PRO A 8 -1.26 7.90 -1.05
N GLU A 9 -2.36 8.52 -1.50
CA GLU A 9 -2.42 9.98 -1.71
C GLU A 9 -2.23 10.76 -0.42
N GLU A 10 -2.93 10.36 0.64
CA GLU A 10 -2.81 10.97 1.95
C GLU A 10 -1.38 10.82 2.49
N ILE A 11 -0.77 9.66 2.31
CA ILE A 11 0.61 9.39 2.75
C ILE A 11 1.58 10.35 2.07
N ILE A 12 1.46 10.53 0.76
CA ILE A 12 2.35 11.43 0.01
C ILE A 12 2.13 12.88 0.43
N GLN A 13 0.89 13.29 0.64
CA GLN A 13 0.58 14.63 1.13
C GLN A 13 1.17 14.87 2.51
N HIS A 14 1.06 13.91 3.42
CA HIS A 14 1.66 13.99 4.74
C HIS A 14 3.18 14.05 4.69
N LEU A 15 3.81 13.25 3.83
CA LEU A 15 5.26 13.31 3.64
C LEU A 15 5.71 14.70 3.19
N ARG A 16 5.01 15.31 2.25
CA ARG A 16 5.33 16.66 1.79
C ARG A 16 5.15 17.70 2.89
N THR A 17 4.08 17.58 3.67
CA THR A 17 3.83 18.49 4.78
C THR A 17 4.94 18.41 5.82
N VAL A 18 5.37 17.21 6.19
CA VAL A 18 6.47 17.01 7.13
C VAL A 18 7.77 17.58 6.57
N GLU A 19 8.07 17.35 5.31
CA GLU A 19 9.29 17.86 4.67
C GLU A 19 9.32 19.39 4.63
N LEU A 20 8.17 20.02 4.35
CA LEU A 20 8.04 21.47 4.39
C LEU A 20 8.26 22.01 5.80
N ASP A 21 7.69 21.38 6.82
CA ASP A 21 7.85 21.77 8.21
C ASP A 21 9.31 21.64 8.66
N ILE A 22 9.98 20.56 8.27
CA ILE A 22 11.42 20.38 8.55
C ILE A 22 12.24 21.48 7.88
N GLY A 23 11.89 21.84 6.64
CA GLY A 23 12.53 22.94 5.92
C GLY A 23 12.33 24.30 6.60
N LYS A 24 11.26 24.46 7.37
CA LYS A 24 10.98 25.65 8.16
C LYS A 24 11.67 25.65 9.53
N GLY A 25 12.39 24.60 9.88
CA GLY A 25 13.12 24.48 11.12
C GLY A 25 12.45 23.65 12.20
N LEU A 26 11.31 23.01 11.94
CA LEU A 26 10.69 22.12 12.90
C LEU A 26 11.47 20.81 13.00
N ALA A 27 11.49 20.22 14.20
CA ALA A 27 12.01 18.87 14.39
C ALA A 27 11.04 17.85 13.78
N VAL A 28 11.58 16.70 13.35
CA VAL A 28 10.77 15.61 12.77
C VAL A 28 9.65 15.20 13.72
N LEU A 29 9.95 15.06 15.01
CA LEU A 29 8.97 14.70 16.02
C LEU A 29 7.79 15.67 16.07
N ASP A 30 8.08 16.96 16.07
CA ASP A 30 7.05 18.00 16.14
C ASP A 30 6.19 18.03 14.87
N ALA A 31 6.81 17.89 13.71
CA ALA A 31 6.11 17.83 12.43
C ALA A 31 5.18 16.62 12.38
N CYS A 32 5.63 15.47 12.85
CA CYS A 32 4.81 14.26 12.92
C CYS A 32 3.65 14.40 13.90
N ARG A 33 3.88 15.03 15.05
CA ARG A 33 2.82 15.29 16.05
C ARG A 33 1.68 16.12 15.49
N LYS A 34 1.99 17.11 14.66
CA LYS A 34 0.97 17.96 14.02
C LYS A 34 0.01 17.14 13.16
N LEU A 35 0.48 16.05 12.58
CA LEU A 35 -0.33 15.17 11.74
C LEU A 35 -0.89 13.98 12.50
N GLY A 36 -0.53 13.79 13.77
CA GLY A 36 -0.99 12.67 14.56
C GLY A 36 -0.34 11.34 14.18
N ILE A 37 0.86 11.37 13.64
CA ILE A 37 1.64 10.17 13.28
C ILE A 37 2.90 10.08 14.12
N THR A 38 3.48 8.87 14.19
CA THR A 38 4.76 8.64 14.86
C THR A 38 5.92 8.86 13.90
N GLU A 39 7.12 9.08 14.45
CA GLU A 39 8.33 9.15 13.63
C GLU A 39 8.56 7.85 12.86
N GLN A 40 8.30 6.70 13.49
CA GLN A 40 8.43 5.40 12.84
C GLN A 40 7.53 5.29 11.62
N THR A 41 6.29 5.74 11.73
CA THR A 41 5.36 5.78 10.61
C THR A 41 5.88 6.67 9.49
N TYR A 42 6.39 7.86 9.84
CA TYR A 42 6.96 8.78 8.86
C TYR A 42 8.14 8.15 8.10
N TYR A 43 9.09 7.53 8.80
CA TYR A 43 10.24 6.91 8.15
C TYR A 43 9.86 5.70 7.30
N ARG A 44 8.86 4.92 7.74
CA ARG A 44 8.33 3.83 6.93
C ARG A 44 7.71 4.35 5.64
N TRP A 45 6.89 5.38 5.72
CA TRP A 45 6.27 6.00 4.55
C TRP A 45 7.31 6.60 3.60
N LYS A 46 8.35 7.20 4.15
CA LYS A 46 9.43 7.76 3.36
C LYS A 46 10.16 6.68 2.54
N ARG A 47 10.35 5.50 3.11
CA ARG A 47 10.94 4.37 2.37
C ARG A 47 10.00 3.84 1.29
N GLU A 48 8.71 3.72 1.62
CA GLU A 48 7.73 3.09 0.72
C GLU A 48 7.27 4.04 -0.39
N TYR A 49 7.08 5.31 -0.06
CA TYR A 49 6.47 6.29 -0.96
C TYR A 49 7.33 7.51 -1.24
N GLY A 50 8.52 7.60 -0.66
CA GLY A 50 9.40 8.74 -0.88
C GLY A 50 9.78 8.88 -2.35
N GLY A 51 9.65 10.10 -2.88
CA GLY A 51 9.92 10.37 -4.28
C GLY A 51 8.78 10.07 -5.25
N LEU A 52 7.68 9.47 -4.76
CA LEU A 52 6.50 9.22 -5.58
C LEU A 52 5.56 10.43 -5.59
N ARG A 53 4.89 10.64 -6.71
CA ARG A 53 3.78 11.59 -6.79
C ARG A 53 2.47 10.87 -6.50
N VAL A 54 1.42 11.65 -6.20
CA VAL A 54 0.09 11.11 -5.87
C VAL A 54 -0.43 10.17 -6.96
N ASP A 55 -0.31 10.55 -8.21
CA ASP A 55 -0.74 9.73 -9.35
C ASP A 55 0.03 8.41 -9.44
N GLN A 56 1.34 8.42 -9.15
CA GLN A 56 2.16 7.22 -9.13
C GLN A 56 1.77 6.28 -7.99
N ALA A 57 1.47 6.83 -6.80
CA ALA A 57 1.02 6.03 -5.66
C ALA A 57 -0.34 5.37 -5.93
N LYS A 58 -1.27 6.07 -6.54
CA LYS A 58 -2.56 5.50 -6.97
C LYS A 58 -2.35 4.35 -7.93
N ARG A 59 -1.48 4.53 -8.91
CA ARG A 59 -1.18 3.52 -9.92
C ARG A 59 -0.56 2.28 -9.30
N LEU A 60 0.38 2.45 -8.38
CA LEU A 60 1.01 1.35 -7.67
C LEU A 60 -0.03 0.53 -6.91
N LYS A 61 -0.91 1.19 -6.17
CA LYS A 61 -1.99 0.51 -5.43
C LYS A 61 -2.93 -0.24 -6.36
N GLY A 62 -3.29 0.36 -7.49
CA GLY A 62 -4.12 -0.28 -8.50
C GLY A 62 -3.47 -1.53 -9.07
N LEU A 63 -2.16 -1.48 -9.34
CA LEU A 63 -1.41 -2.64 -9.83
C LEU A 63 -1.30 -3.74 -8.77
N GLU A 64 -1.12 -3.39 -7.52
CA GLU A 64 -1.11 -4.37 -6.43
C GLU A 64 -2.44 -5.10 -6.30
N GLN A 65 -3.56 -4.37 -6.36
CA GLN A 65 -4.90 -4.95 -6.31
C GLN A 65 -5.17 -5.86 -7.52
N GLU A 66 -4.77 -5.43 -8.71
CA GLU A 66 -4.91 -6.22 -9.92
C GLU A 66 -4.08 -7.49 -9.86
N ASN A 67 -2.86 -7.40 -9.32
CA ASN A 67 -1.99 -8.56 -9.13
C ASN A 67 -2.62 -9.60 -8.20
N LEU A 68 -3.20 -9.16 -7.08
CA LEU A 68 -3.90 -10.03 -6.15
C LEU A 68 -5.11 -10.69 -6.81
N ARG A 69 -5.89 -9.94 -7.59
CA ARG A 69 -7.04 -10.46 -8.32
C ARG A 69 -6.63 -11.53 -9.32
N LEU A 70 -5.58 -11.27 -10.09
CA LEU A 70 -5.06 -12.22 -11.08
C LEU A 70 -4.53 -13.49 -10.42
N LYS A 71 -3.81 -13.38 -9.31
CA LYS A 71 -3.35 -14.55 -8.54
C LYS A 71 -4.51 -15.41 -8.06
N ARG A 72 -5.59 -14.80 -7.62
CA ARG A 72 -6.78 -15.52 -7.17
C ARG A 72 -7.42 -16.27 -8.34
N ILE A 73 -7.57 -15.63 -9.50
CA ILE A 73 -8.12 -16.26 -10.69
C ILE A 73 -7.28 -17.47 -11.12
N VAL A 74 -5.96 -17.31 -11.13
CA VAL A 74 -5.05 -18.41 -11.50
C VAL A 74 -5.19 -19.58 -10.52
N ALA A 75 -5.27 -19.30 -9.21
CA ALA A 75 -5.45 -20.34 -8.20
C ALA A 75 -6.78 -21.08 -8.40
N ASP A 76 -7.87 -20.37 -8.67
CA ASP A 76 -9.18 -20.96 -8.92
C ASP A 76 -9.17 -21.84 -10.17
N GLN A 77 -8.54 -21.39 -11.25
CA GLN A 77 -8.39 -22.17 -12.48
C GLN A 77 -7.56 -23.42 -12.26
N ALA A 78 -6.48 -23.34 -11.50
CA ALA A 78 -5.65 -24.50 -11.18
C ALA A 78 -6.42 -25.55 -10.39
N LEU A 79 -7.27 -25.12 -9.44
CA LEU A 79 -8.15 -26.01 -8.69
C LEU A 79 -9.18 -26.67 -9.60
N ASP A 80 -9.82 -25.91 -10.48
CA ASP A 80 -10.81 -26.44 -11.43
C ASP A 80 -10.20 -27.47 -12.36
N LEU A 81 -8.99 -27.24 -12.87
CA LEU A 81 -8.25 -28.20 -13.68
C LEU A 81 -7.96 -29.48 -12.92
N SER A 82 -7.56 -29.39 -11.67
CA SER A 82 -7.31 -30.54 -10.80
C SER A 82 -8.55 -31.39 -10.63
N ILE A 83 -9.68 -30.75 -10.34
CA ILE A 83 -10.98 -31.43 -10.19
C ILE A 83 -11.38 -32.14 -11.50
N LEU A 84 -11.23 -31.45 -12.63
CA LEU A 84 -11.55 -32.01 -13.93
C LEU A 84 -10.70 -33.23 -14.26
N LYS A 85 -9.40 -33.20 -13.92
CA LYS A 85 -8.51 -34.35 -14.09
C LYS A 85 -8.94 -35.55 -13.27
N GLU A 86 -9.35 -35.33 -12.02
CA GLU A 86 -9.84 -36.40 -11.15
C GLU A 86 -11.12 -37.03 -11.70
N VAL A 87 -12.06 -36.21 -12.17
CA VAL A 87 -13.29 -36.68 -12.79
C VAL A 87 -13.02 -37.47 -14.07
N ALA A 88 -12.13 -36.97 -14.94
CA ALA A 88 -11.76 -37.63 -16.18
C ALA A 88 -11.04 -38.97 -15.93
N ALA A 89 -10.28 -39.07 -14.84
CA ALA A 89 -9.60 -40.31 -14.43
C ALA A 89 -10.53 -41.31 -13.73
N GLY A 90 -11.76 -40.93 -13.45
CA GLY A 90 -12.72 -41.78 -12.75
C GLY A 90 -12.49 -41.92 -11.26
N ASN A 91 -11.76 -41.03 -10.65
CA ASN A 91 -11.46 -41.02 -9.23
C ASN A 91 -12.56 -40.24 -8.47
N PHE A 92 -13.61 -40.92 -8.13
CA PHE A 92 -14.73 -40.34 -7.41
C PHE A 92 -14.71 -40.76 -5.94
#